data_87ab558203eaa22e334a5b898d9ccf13
#
_entry.id   87ab558203eaa22e334a5b898d9ccf13
#
_cell.length_a   1.000
_cell.length_b   1.000
_cell.length_c   1.000
_cell.angle_alpha   90.00
_cell.angle_beta   90.00
_cell.angle_gamma   90.00
#
_symmetry.space_group_name_H-M   'P 1'
#
loop_
_entity.id
_entity.type
_entity.pdbx_description
1 polymer ?
#
loop_
_entity_poly.entity_id
_entity_poly.type
_entity_poly.pdbx_seq_one_letter_code
_entity_poly.pdbx_strand_id
1 'polypeptide(L)'
;MQDQTARGYGEFAKGWPVVFSAMLGIGLGLSPLPFYTVGLMAKPLVKAFGWGYGQIFFGVTITSMVVPLASPVIGFLAERFGVRRVALTSLFLFSLSFMAFAFSSGSLALFYVNWAAVALFGAGTLPITWTRAVNNYFDVRKGLALGLSLLGTGVFGYVGTWFTAWLIEHYGWRAAYVGVGALPMLIALPVAFFAFHDVGGVGQTGAERKVSDAA
;
A
#
# COMPACT_ATOMS: atom_id res chain seq x y z
N MET A 1 8.90 -35.51 -7.25
CA MET A 1 7.79 -34.84 -6.53
C MET A 1 8.19 -34.42 -5.10
N GLN A 2 8.85 -35.28 -4.31
CA GLN A 2 9.32 -34.96 -2.94
C GLN A 2 10.38 -33.84 -2.88
N ASP A 3 11.28 -33.72 -3.87
CA ASP A 3 12.33 -32.69 -3.91
C ASP A 3 11.78 -31.29 -4.14
N GLN A 4 10.72 -31.14 -4.92
CA GLN A 4 10.06 -29.83 -5.14
C GLN A 4 9.27 -29.34 -3.93
N THR A 5 8.70 -30.27 -3.15
CA THR A 5 8.01 -29.91 -1.91
C THR A 5 9.00 -29.43 -0.84
N ALA A 6 10.13 -30.13 -0.68
CA ALA A 6 11.18 -29.73 0.27
C ALA A 6 11.82 -28.38 -0.10
N ARG A 7 12.09 -28.13 -1.37
CA ARG A 7 12.58 -26.82 -1.87
C ARG A 7 11.57 -25.70 -1.61
N GLY A 8 10.27 -25.96 -1.83
CA GLY A 8 9.22 -24.98 -1.59
C GLY A 8 9.04 -24.62 -0.12
N TYR A 9 9.25 -25.53 0.83
CA TYR A 9 9.25 -25.22 2.26
C TYR A 9 10.46 -24.38 2.66
N GLY A 10 11.65 -24.69 2.17
CA GLY A 10 12.86 -23.92 2.43
C GLY A 10 12.81 -22.50 1.85
N GLU A 11 12.23 -22.34 0.65
CA GLU A 11 11.99 -21.04 0.01
C GLU A 11 11.05 -20.18 0.85
N PHE A 12 9.93 -20.76 1.31
CA PHE A 12 8.94 -20.03 2.09
C PHE A 12 9.45 -19.64 3.48
N ALA A 13 10.21 -20.51 4.15
CA ALA A 13 10.80 -20.22 5.46
C ALA A 13 11.81 -19.07 5.41
N LYS A 14 12.50 -18.89 4.29
CA LYS A 14 13.44 -17.78 4.08
C LYS A 14 12.75 -16.51 3.56
N GLY A 15 11.72 -16.66 2.72
CA GLY A 15 11.02 -15.57 2.06
C GLY A 15 9.83 -14.98 2.85
N TRP A 16 9.46 -15.60 3.96
CA TRP A 16 8.32 -15.16 4.76
C TRP A 16 8.40 -13.68 5.22
N PRO A 17 9.57 -13.09 5.54
CA PRO A 17 9.63 -11.67 5.90
C PRO A 17 9.25 -10.74 4.75
N VAL A 18 9.56 -11.14 3.51
CA VAL A 18 9.16 -10.40 2.29
C VAL A 18 7.64 -10.45 2.10
N VAL A 19 7.04 -11.64 2.29
CA VAL A 19 5.57 -11.81 2.21
C VAL A 19 4.86 -10.99 3.26
N PHE A 20 5.35 -11.02 4.50
CA PHE A 20 4.76 -10.26 5.60
C PHE A 20 4.89 -8.75 5.40
N SER A 21 6.04 -8.28 4.92
CA SER A 21 6.24 -6.87 4.55
C SER A 21 5.31 -6.43 3.43
N ALA A 22 5.13 -7.28 2.41
CA ALA A 22 4.21 -7.02 1.31
C ALA A 22 2.75 -7.00 1.81
N MET A 23 2.36 -7.92 2.69
CA MET A 23 1.04 -7.97 3.32
C MET A 23 0.73 -6.69 4.11
N LEU A 24 1.68 -6.20 4.90
CA LEU A 24 1.55 -4.94 5.63
C LEU A 24 1.52 -3.72 4.70
N GLY A 25 2.42 -3.66 3.72
CA GLY A 25 2.51 -2.56 2.77
C GLY A 25 1.26 -2.41 1.89
N ILE A 26 0.70 -3.54 1.45
CA ILE A 26 -0.57 -3.58 0.72
C ILE A 26 -1.73 -3.22 1.66
N GLY A 27 -1.77 -3.85 2.84
CA GLY A 27 -2.88 -3.74 3.77
C GLY A 27 -2.99 -2.39 4.49
N LEU A 28 -1.88 -1.69 4.66
CA LEU A 28 -1.84 -0.34 5.24
C LEU A 28 -1.56 0.74 4.19
N GLY A 29 -1.69 0.41 2.91
CA GLY A 29 -1.46 1.33 1.80
C GLY A 29 -2.72 1.99 1.26
N LEU A 30 -2.59 2.58 0.08
CA LEU A 30 -3.63 3.33 -0.63
C LEU A 30 -4.86 2.46 -0.94
N SER A 31 -4.68 1.17 -1.22
CA SER A 31 -5.77 0.31 -1.65
C SER A 31 -6.86 0.13 -0.56
N PRO A 32 -6.55 -0.29 0.70
CA PRO A 32 -7.61 -0.45 1.67
C PRO A 32 -7.94 0.80 2.49
N LEU A 33 -6.95 1.50 3.05
CA LEU A 33 -7.20 2.50 4.08
C LEU A 33 -8.18 3.61 3.66
N PRO A 34 -7.98 4.35 2.57
CA PRO A 34 -8.92 5.39 2.18
C PRO A 34 -10.32 4.86 1.84
N PHE A 35 -10.40 3.74 1.14
CA PHE A 35 -11.67 3.18 0.66
C PHE A 35 -12.53 2.62 1.79
N TYR A 36 -11.93 1.92 2.77
CA TYR A 36 -12.67 1.35 3.89
C TYR A 36 -13.01 2.40 4.97
N THR A 37 -12.26 3.49 5.06
CA THR A 37 -12.44 4.50 6.11
C THR A 37 -13.27 5.70 5.70
N VAL A 38 -13.34 6.04 4.39
CA VAL A 38 -14.07 7.23 3.90
C VAL A 38 -15.54 7.23 4.32
N GLY A 39 -16.19 6.07 4.33
CA GLY A 39 -17.59 5.94 4.74
C GLY A 39 -17.82 6.34 6.21
N LEU A 40 -16.91 5.96 7.09
CA LEU A 40 -16.94 6.34 8.50
C LEU A 40 -16.63 7.82 8.73
N MET A 41 -15.71 8.38 7.95
CA MET A 41 -15.34 9.79 8.00
C MET A 41 -16.42 10.72 7.44
N ALA A 42 -17.27 10.22 6.54
CA ALA A 42 -18.25 11.04 5.84
C ALA A 42 -19.23 11.72 6.82
N LYS A 43 -19.83 10.97 7.75
CA LYS A 43 -20.80 11.50 8.72
C LYS A 43 -20.23 12.63 9.61
N PRO A 44 -19.05 12.47 10.23
CA PRO A 44 -18.40 13.55 10.96
C PRO A 44 -18.07 14.78 10.11
N LEU A 45 -17.64 14.61 8.85
CA LEU A 45 -17.30 15.71 7.95
C LEU A 45 -18.56 16.50 7.52
N VAL A 46 -19.68 15.80 7.22
CA VAL A 46 -20.98 16.44 6.98
C VAL A 46 -21.37 17.30 8.17
N LYS A 47 -21.23 16.77 9.39
CA LYS A 47 -21.59 17.52 10.62
C LYS A 47 -20.66 18.71 10.86
N ALA A 48 -19.35 18.58 10.53
CA ALA A 48 -18.37 19.62 10.80
C ALA A 48 -18.40 20.77 9.78
N PHE A 49 -18.65 20.47 8.50
CA PHE A 49 -18.49 21.42 7.40
C PHE A 49 -19.75 21.64 6.57
N GLY A 50 -20.82 20.88 6.81
CA GLY A 50 -22.06 20.97 6.02
C GLY A 50 -21.94 20.41 4.60
N TRP A 51 -20.88 19.64 4.31
CA TRP A 51 -20.66 19.07 2.98
C TRP A 51 -21.66 17.96 2.67
N GLY A 52 -22.04 17.85 1.40
CA GLY A 52 -22.83 16.73 0.93
C GLY A 52 -22.01 15.44 0.84
N TYR A 53 -22.64 14.27 1.04
CA TYR A 53 -21.98 12.97 0.88
C TYR A 53 -21.31 12.83 -0.50
N GLY A 54 -22.00 13.28 -1.59
CA GLY A 54 -21.41 13.24 -2.93
C GLY A 54 -20.10 14.02 -3.05
N GLN A 55 -19.99 15.16 -2.37
CA GLN A 55 -18.76 15.96 -2.34
C GLN A 55 -17.62 15.23 -1.62
N ILE A 56 -17.93 14.52 -0.53
CA ILE A 56 -16.92 13.77 0.23
C ILE A 56 -16.46 12.55 -0.59
N PHE A 57 -17.40 11.78 -1.16
CA PHE A 57 -17.08 10.60 -1.97
C PHE A 57 -16.44 10.95 -3.32
N PHE A 58 -16.57 12.18 -3.82
CA PHE A 58 -15.88 12.63 -5.02
C PHE A 58 -14.35 12.55 -4.87
N GLY A 59 -13.82 12.60 -3.65
CA GLY A 59 -12.42 12.31 -3.36
C GLY A 59 -11.96 10.92 -3.82
N VAL A 60 -12.82 9.90 -3.71
CA VAL A 60 -12.56 8.54 -4.23
C VAL A 60 -12.47 8.55 -5.76
N THR A 61 -13.33 9.33 -6.42
CA THR A 61 -13.28 9.52 -7.88
C THR A 61 -11.95 10.16 -8.29
N ILE A 62 -11.48 11.19 -7.55
CA ILE A 62 -10.17 11.81 -7.80
C ILE A 62 -9.06 10.76 -7.69
N THR A 63 -9.09 9.91 -6.66
CA THR A 63 -8.12 8.82 -6.52
C THR A 63 -8.13 7.88 -7.73
N SER A 64 -9.33 7.50 -8.20
CA SER A 64 -9.49 6.61 -9.36
C SER A 64 -9.00 7.23 -10.67
N MET A 65 -8.96 8.55 -10.78
CA MET A 65 -8.41 9.26 -11.93
C MET A 65 -6.89 9.47 -11.82
N VAL A 66 -6.39 9.81 -10.64
CA VAL A 66 -4.97 10.13 -10.43
C VAL A 66 -4.10 8.87 -10.45
N VAL A 67 -4.57 7.76 -9.88
CA VAL A 67 -3.79 6.52 -9.80
C VAL A 67 -3.33 5.97 -11.16
N PRO A 68 -4.20 5.86 -12.18
CA PRO A 68 -3.76 5.41 -13.50
C PRO A 68 -2.72 6.34 -14.14
N LEU A 69 -2.83 7.65 -13.91
CA LEU A 69 -1.88 8.64 -14.42
C LEU A 69 -0.53 8.57 -13.67
N ALA A 70 -0.56 8.30 -12.37
CA ALA A 70 0.64 8.15 -11.55
C ALA A 70 1.36 6.81 -11.78
N SER A 71 0.64 5.75 -12.16
CA SER A 71 1.19 4.39 -12.27
C SER A 71 2.40 4.27 -13.21
N PRO A 72 2.42 4.87 -14.42
CA PRO A 72 3.61 4.84 -15.29
C PRO A 72 4.83 5.52 -14.65
N VAL A 73 4.60 6.63 -13.94
CA VAL A 73 5.67 7.36 -13.24
C VAL A 73 6.24 6.51 -12.10
N ILE A 74 5.39 5.87 -11.32
CA ILE A 74 5.81 4.95 -10.25
C ILE A 74 6.56 3.75 -10.82
N GLY A 75 6.10 3.19 -11.96
CA GLY A 75 6.79 2.13 -12.68
C GLY A 75 8.21 2.53 -13.08
N PHE A 76 8.36 3.68 -13.72
CA PHE A 76 9.65 4.25 -14.12
C PHE A 76 10.57 4.51 -12.92
N LEU A 77 10.04 5.09 -11.84
CA LEU A 77 10.80 5.31 -10.61
C LEU A 77 11.25 4.00 -9.97
N ALA A 78 10.39 2.97 -9.97
CA ALA A 78 10.73 1.65 -9.44
C ALA A 78 11.84 0.95 -10.24
N GLU A 79 11.87 1.14 -11.57
CA GLU A 79 12.96 0.64 -12.42
C GLU A 79 14.27 1.38 -12.20
N ARG A 80 14.21 2.71 -12.03
CA ARG A 80 15.40 3.55 -11.88
C ARG A 80 16.01 3.50 -10.47
N PHE A 81 15.19 3.52 -9.43
CA PHE A 81 15.63 3.66 -8.04
C PHE A 81 15.46 2.39 -7.19
N GLY A 82 14.84 1.35 -7.77
CA GLY A 82 14.50 0.12 -7.08
C GLY A 82 13.13 0.15 -6.41
N VAL A 83 12.45 -1.00 -6.44
CA VAL A 83 11.08 -1.16 -5.91
C VAL A 83 11.02 -0.83 -4.42
N ARG A 84 12.02 -1.24 -3.64
CA ARG A 84 12.09 -1.01 -2.20
C ARG A 84 12.07 0.49 -1.84
N ARG A 85 12.93 1.29 -2.48
CA ARG A 85 13.01 2.72 -2.20
C ARG A 85 11.71 3.42 -2.53
N VAL A 86 11.12 3.11 -3.68
CA VAL A 86 9.84 3.68 -4.11
C VAL A 86 8.72 3.29 -3.15
N ALA A 87 8.61 2.04 -2.74
CA ALA A 87 7.60 1.57 -1.80
C ALA A 87 7.71 2.27 -0.43
N LEU A 88 8.91 2.35 0.14
CA LEU A 88 9.15 3.02 1.44
C LEU A 88 8.86 4.52 1.39
N THR A 89 9.33 5.21 0.34
CA THR A 89 9.08 6.64 0.17
C THR A 89 7.59 6.91 -0.02
N SER A 90 6.90 6.08 -0.82
CA SER A 90 5.45 6.19 -1.02
C SER A 90 4.67 5.91 0.26
N LEU A 91 5.04 4.92 1.07
CA LEU A 91 4.41 4.68 2.38
C LEU A 91 4.53 5.90 3.29
N PHE A 92 5.71 6.49 3.36
CA PHE A 92 5.96 7.68 4.19
C PHE A 92 5.13 8.88 3.72
N LEU A 93 5.19 9.22 2.43
CA LEU A 93 4.46 10.35 1.86
C LEU A 93 2.96 10.15 1.89
N PHE A 94 2.49 8.91 1.66
CA PHE A 94 1.08 8.53 1.79
C PHE A 94 0.59 8.76 3.22
N SER A 95 1.35 8.31 4.24
CA SER A 95 1.01 8.53 5.65
C SER A 95 0.85 10.00 5.97
N LEU A 96 1.81 10.83 5.57
CA LEU A 96 1.75 12.27 5.80
C LEU A 96 0.55 12.92 5.12
N SER A 97 0.29 12.56 3.85
CA SER A 97 -0.84 13.09 3.10
C SER A 97 -2.18 12.63 3.70
N PHE A 98 -2.25 11.38 4.20
CA PHE A 98 -3.46 10.90 4.86
C PHE A 98 -3.70 11.60 6.20
N MET A 99 -2.66 11.83 6.99
CA MET A 99 -2.74 12.62 8.22
C MET A 99 -3.13 14.08 7.96
N ALA A 100 -2.77 14.63 6.80
CA ALA A 100 -3.09 16.01 6.44
C ALA A 100 -4.61 16.29 6.35
N PHE A 101 -5.45 15.26 6.15
CA PHE A 101 -6.91 15.42 6.24
C PHE A 101 -7.38 15.93 7.61
N ALA A 102 -6.63 15.68 8.69
CA ALA A 102 -6.95 16.19 10.02
C ALA A 102 -6.94 17.72 10.09
N PHE A 103 -6.20 18.37 9.20
CA PHE A 103 -6.09 19.83 9.12
C PHE A 103 -7.11 20.45 8.16
N SER A 104 -8.10 19.70 7.68
CA SER A 104 -9.16 20.23 6.82
C SER A 104 -9.90 21.38 7.51
N SER A 105 -9.97 22.52 6.81
CA SER A 105 -10.50 23.80 7.30
C SER A 105 -11.86 24.20 6.71
N GLY A 106 -12.57 23.23 6.08
CA GLY A 106 -13.86 23.47 5.42
C GLY A 106 -13.78 23.83 3.93
N SER A 107 -12.58 23.99 3.38
CA SER A 107 -12.40 24.20 1.93
C SER A 107 -12.44 22.87 1.18
N LEU A 108 -13.46 22.67 0.34
CA LEU A 108 -13.58 21.51 -0.55
C LEU A 108 -12.43 21.42 -1.54
N ALA A 109 -11.93 22.55 -2.02
CA ALA A 109 -10.80 22.58 -2.95
C ALA A 109 -9.54 21.98 -2.30
N LEU A 110 -9.21 22.37 -1.07
CA LEU A 110 -8.08 21.81 -0.33
C LEU A 110 -8.29 20.33 0.00
N PHE A 111 -9.52 19.94 0.31
CA PHE A 111 -9.87 18.53 0.54
C PHE A 111 -9.63 17.68 -0.71
N TYR A 112 -10.00 18.17 -1.91
CA TYR A 112 -9.76 17.47 -3.17
C TYR A 112 -8.27 17.46 -3.57
N VAL A 113 -7.55 18.54 -3.35
CA VAL A 113 -6.09 18.57 -3.54
C VAL A 113 -5.41 17.54 -2.63
N ASN A 114 -5.87 17.42 -1.40
CA ASN A 114 -5.32 16.41 -0.49
C ASN A 114 -5.65 14.96 -0.94
N TRP A 115 -6.85 14.70 -1.49
CA TRP A 115 -7.17 13.42 -2.11
C TRP A 115 -6.26 13.10 -3.31
N ALA A 116 -5.97 14.09 -4.15
CA ALA A 116 -5.03 13.94 -5.25
C ALA A 116 -3.60 13.66 -4.74
N ALA A 117 -3.16 14.32 -3.66
CA ALA A 117 -1.88 14.06 -3.02
C ALA A 117 -1.79 12.65 -2.43
N VAL A 118 -2.84 12.20 -1.74
CA VAL A 118 -2.95 10.83 -1.21
C VAL A 118 -2.87 9.80 -2.34
N ALA A 119 -3.55 10.04 -3.47
CA ALA A 119 -3.51 9.16 -4.63
C ALA A 119 -2.13 9.12 -5.28
N LEU A 120 -1.51 10.28 -5.51
CA LEU A 120 -0.20 10.39 -6.14
C LEU A 120 0.90 9.74 -5.31
N PHE A 121 1.00 10.12 -4.04
CA PHE A 121 2.02 9.60 -3.14
C PHE A 121 1.77 8.17 -2.71
N GLY A 122 0.50 7.76 -2.61
CA GLY A 122 0.11 6.40 -2.28
C GLY A 122 0.21 5.42 -3.45
N ALA A 123 0.34 5.87 -4.71
CA ALA A 123 0.35 4.98 -5.87
C ALA A 123 1.47 3.92 -5.81
N GLY A 124 2.62 4.24 -5.21
CA GLY A 124 3.70 3.27 -4.99
C GLY A 124 3.42 2.25 -3.89
N THR A 125 2.35 2.38 -3.12
CA THR A 125 1.92 1.39 -2.11
C THR A 125 0.89 0.39 -2.67
N LEU A 126 0.52 0.50 -3.93
CA LEU A 126 -0.42 -0.42 -4.57
C LEU A 126 0.12 -1.86 -4.63
N PRO A 127 -0.76 -2.86 -4.66
CA PRO A 127 -0.38 -4.26 -4.72
C PRO A 127 0.65 -4.59 -5.80
N ILE A 128 0.58 -3.93 -6.97
CA ILE A 128 1.49 -4.17 -8.08
C ILE A 128 2.97 -3.96 -7.71
N THR A 129 3.27 -2.98 -6.88
CA THR A 129 4.64 -2.69 -6.42
C THR A 129 5.17 -3.80 -5.52
N TRP A 130 4.37 -4.26 -4.57
CA TRP A 130 4.75 -5.28 -3.60
C TRP A 130 4.77 -6.67 -4.20
N THR A 131 3.79 -7.01 -5.04
CA THR A 131 3.72 -8.31 -5.70
C THR A 131 4.87 -8.51 -6.68
N ARG A 132 5.41 -7.44 -7.28
CA ARG A 132 6.60 -7.51 -8.14
C ARG A 132 7.81 -8.03 -7.36
N ALA A 133 8.03 -7.55 -6.14
CA ALA A 133 9.12 -8.04 -5.29
C ALA A 133 8.91 -9.48 -4.82
N VAL A 134 7.66 -9.83 -4.43
CA VAL A 134 7.32 -11.21 -4.08
C VAL A 134 7.54 -12.15 -5.28
N ASN A 135 7.13 -11.74 -6.48
CA ASN A 135 7.34 -12.50 -7.71
C ASN A 135 8.83 -12.75 -8.04
N ASN A 136 9.70 -11.79 -7.70
CA ASN A 136 11.14 -11.91 -7.94
C ASN A 136 11.84 -12.82 -6.91
N TYR A 137 11.22 -12.99 -5.74
CA TYR A 137 11.79 -13.82 -4.67
C TYR A 137 11.37 -15.29 -4.74
N PHE A 138 10.10 -15.57 -5.12
CA PHE A 138 9.52 -16.90 -5.10
C PHE A 138 9.41 -17.50 -6.48
N ASP A 139 9.87 -18.77 -6.62
CA ASP A 139 9.71 -19.55 -7.85
C ASP A 139 8.70 -20.71 -7.67
N VAL A 140 8.88 -21.54 -6.65
CA VAL A 140 8.09 -22.78 -6.44
C VAL A 140 6.71 -22.47 -5.83
N ARG A 141 6.65 -21.60 -4.81
CA ARG A 141 5.39 -21.27 -4.09
C ARG A 141 4.91 -19.85 -4.30
N LYS A 142 5.15 -19.32 -5.48
CA LYS A 142 4.76 -17.97 -5.89
C LYS A 142 3.28 -17.64 -5.64
N GLY A 143 2.37 -18.55 -6.03
CA GLY A 143 0.93 -18.35 -5.86
C GLY A 143 0.50 -18.23 -4.40
N LEU A 144 1.09 -19.05 -3.50
CA LEU A 144 0.83 -18.97 -2.06
C LEU A 144 1.35 -17.65 -1.48
N ALA A 145 2.58 -17.25 -1.84
CA ALA A 145 3.20 -16.03 -1.38
C ALA A 145 2.39 -14.78 -1.80
N LEU A 146 1.93 -14.74 -3.06
CA LEU A 146 1.07 -13.69 -3.57
C LEU A 146 -0.29 -13.65 -2.86
N GLY A 147 -0.93 -14.81 -2.70
CA GLY A 147 -2.21 -14.93 -2.01
C GLY A 147 -2.15 -14.40 -0.57
N LEU A 148 -1.11 -14.80 0.18
CA LEU A 148 -0.90 -14.32 1.55
C LEU A 148 -0.60 -12.81 1.60
N SER A 149 0.17 -12.28 0.65
CA SER A 149 0.44 -10.84 0.58
C SER A 149 -0.84 -10.03 0.33
N LEU A 150 -1.73 -10.51 -0.55
CA LEU A 150 -2.99 -9.85 -0.89
C LEU A 150 -4.05 -9.98 0.21
N LEU A 151 -3.99 -11.00 1.07
CA LEU A 151 -4.86 -11.11 2.25
C LEU A 151 -4.75 -9.88 3.16
N GLY A 152 -3.62 -9.18 3.13
CA GLY A 152 -3.42 -7.92 3.85
C GLY A 152 -4.51 -6.89 3.55
N THR A 153 -5.01 -6.80 2.31
CA THR A 153 -6.07 -5.87 1.95
C THR A 153 -7.35 -6.09 2.78
N GLY A 154 -7.78 -7.35 2.91
CA GLY A 154 -8.99 -7.68 3.69
C GLY A 154 -8.78 -7.54 5.20
N VAL A 155 -7.69 -8.12 5.72
CA VAL A 155 -7.38 -8.13 7.16
C VAL A 155 -7.21 -6.70 7.70
N PHE A 156 -6.34 -5.93 7.06
CA PHE A 156 -6.07 -4.55 7.51
C PHE A 156 -7.17 -3.57 7.12
N GLY A 157 -7.95 -3.86 6.06
CA GLY A 157 -9.17 -3.14 5.77
C GLY A 157 -10.20 -3.26 6.89
N TYR A 158 -10.42 -4.49 7.40
CA TYR A 158 -11.33 -4.74 8.52
C TYR A 158 -10.81 -4.09 9.82
N VAL A 159 -9.55 -4.36 10.19
CA VAL A 159 -8.91 -3.79 11.39
C VAL A 159 -8.87 -2.26 11.32
N GLY A 160 -8.53 -1.70 10.16
CA GLY A 160 -8.52 -0.25 9.93
C GLY A 160 -9.89 0.38 10.07
N THR A 161 -10.95 -0.29 9.60
CA THR A 161 -12.34 0.18 9.75
C THR A 161 -12.74 0.22 11.23
N TRP A 162 -12.48 -0.87 11.97
CA TRP A 162 -12.78 -0.94 13.40
C TRP A 162 -11.99 0.11 14.20
N PHE A 163 -10.70 0.24 13.93
CA PHE A 163 -9.83 1.21 14.59
C PHE A 163 -10.25 2.65 14.28
N THR A 164 -10.65 2.93 13.03
CA THR A 164 -11.19 4.24 12.62
C THR A 164 -12.48 4.58 13.39
N ALA A 165 -13.41 3.63 13.48
CA ALA A 165 -14.66 3.83 14.21
C ALA A 165 -14.41 4.14 15.68
N TRP A 166 -13.52 3.37 16.31
CA TRP A 166 -13.12 3.58 17.72
C TRP A 166 -12.48 4.96 17.94
N LEU A 167 -11.58 5.37 17.06
CA LEU A 167 -10.95 6.70 17.15
C LEU A 167 -11.96 7.84 16.97
N ILE A 168 -12.91 7.70 16.03
CA ILE A 168 -13.95 8.71 15.80
C ILE A 168 -14.81 8.87 17.05
N GLU A 169 -15.20 7.76 17.68
CA GLU A 169 -16.08 7.75 18.85
C GLU A 169 -15.42 8.42 20.08
N HIS A 170 -14.12 8.13 20.33
CA HIS A 170 -13.44 8.58 21.56
C HIS A 170 -12.69 9.91 21.39
N TYR A 171 -12.13 10.17 20.20
CA TYR A 171 -11.23 11.31 19.97
C TYR A 171 -11.64 12.19 18.80
N GLY A 172 -12.69 11.80 18.07
CA GLY A 172 -13.19 12.55 16.92
C GLY A 172 -12.45 12.26 15.61
N TRP A 173 -12.99 12.79 14.53
CA TRP A 173 -12.54 12.48 13.16
C TRP A 173 -11.12 12.97 12.84
N ARG A 174 -10.68 14.08 13.45
CA ARG A 174 -9.31 14.57 13.26
C ARG A 174 -8.27 13.59 13.81
N ALA A 175 -8.48 13.11 15.03
CA ALA A 175 -7.64 12.09 15.63
C ALA A 175 -7.68 10.78 14.84
N ALA A 176 -8.82 10.43 14.27
CA ALA A 176 -8.95 9.26 13.42
C ALA A 176 -8.11 9.35 12.13
N TYR A 177 -8.07 10.51 11.45
CA TYR A 177 -7.17 10.70 10.32
C TYR A 177 -5.70 10.59 10.70
N VAL A 178 -5.31 11.17 11.83
CA VAL A 178 -3.92 11.08 12.33
C VAL A 178 -3.59 9.64 12.72
N GLY A 179 -4.44 8.99 13.52
CA GLY A 179 -4.20 7.63 14.00
C GLY A 179 -4.13 6.59 12.88
N VAL A 180 -5.08 6.64 11.95
CA VAL A 180 -5.09 5.73 10.78
C VAL A 180 -3.94 6.02 9.84
N GLY A 181 -3.64 7.30 9.59
CA GLY A 181 -2.51 7.69 8.75
C GLY A 181 -1.14 7.38 9.37
N ALA A 182 -1.07 7.24 10.70
CA ALA A 182 0.15 6.83 11.39
C ALA A 182 0.44 5.31 11.26
N LEU A 183 -0.57 4.47 11.02
CA LEU A 183 -0.38 3.01 10.91
C LEU A 183 0.64 2.60 9.84
N PRO A 184 0.57 3.10 8.58
CA PRO A 184 1.59 2.77 7.59
C PRO A 184 2.98 3.21 8.01
N MET A 185 3.11 4.38 8.63
CA MET A 185 4.39 4.94 9.05
C MET A 185 5.00 4.18 10.24
N LEU A 186 4.19 3.80 11.23
CA LEU A 186 4.65 3.18 12.48
C LEU A 186 4.76 1.65 12.39
N ILE A 187 3.99 1.00 11.53
CA ILE A 187 3.95 -0.46 11.42
C ILE A 187 4.55 -0.92 10.08
N ALA A 188 3.98 -0.51 8.94
CA ALA A 188 4.40 -1.02 7.66
C ALA A 188 5.80 -0.54 7.26
N LEU A 189 6.12 0.72 7.50
CA LEU A 189 7.40 1.31 7.10
C LEU A 189 8.60 0.69 7.85
N PRO A 190 8.62 0.54 9.19
CA PRO A 190 9.72 -0.13 9.88
C PRO A 190 9.87 -1.59 9.47
N VAL A 191 8.76 -2.34 9.39
CA VAL A 191 8.81 -3.75 8.98
C VAL A 191 9.34 -3.87 7.55
N ALA A 192 8.85 -3.05 6.62
CA ALA A 192 9.34 -3.04 5.25
C ALA A 192 10.80 -2.58 5.17
N PHE A 193 11.23 -1.65 6.01
CA PHE A 193 12.62 -1.20 6.04
C PHE A 193 13.60 -2.33 6.42
N PHE A 194 13.25 -3.15 7.40
CA PHE A 194 14.12 -4.24 7.86
C PHE A 194 13.95 -5.54 7.08
N ALA A 195 12.74 -5.86 6.64
CA ALA A 195 12.42 -7.17 6.07
C ALA A 195 12.23 -7.17 4.54
N PHE A 196 11.97 -6.01 3.93
CA PHE A 196 11.79 -5.90 2.48
C PHE A 196 13.12 -5.57 1.82
N HIS A 197 13.76 -6.62 1.25
CA HIS A 197 15.02 -6.48 0.53
C HIS A 197 14.75 -6.55 -0.98
N ASP A 198 15.35 -5.65 -1.74
CA ASP A 198 15.42 -5.78 -3.20
C ASP A 198 16.33 -6.98 -3.52
N VAL A 199 15.74 -8.06 -3.97
CA VAL A 199 16.51 -9.15 -4.59
C VAL A 199 16.86 -8.66 -5.99
N GLY A 200 18.00 -7.96 -6.08
CA GLY A 200 18.49 -7.46 -7.34
C GLY A 200 18.64 -8.60 -8.34
N GLY A 201 17.92 -8.49 -9.48
CA GLY A 201 18.34 -9.04 -10.76
C GLY A 201 18.61 -10.53 -10.92
N VAL A 202 18.07 -11.43 -10.11
CA VAL A 202 18.23 -12.87 -10.35
C VAL A 202 17.48 -13.33 -11.62
N GLY A 203 16.44 -12.57 -12.04
CA GLY A 203 15.66 -12.89 -13.23
C GLY A 203 16.34 -12.61 -14.57
N GLN A 204 17.30 -11.68 -14.62
CA GLN A 204 17.99 -11.36 -15.88
C GLN A 204 19.13 -12.33 -16.19
N THR A 205 19.82 -12.82 -15.17
CA THR A 205 20.95 -13.75 -15.35
C THR A 205 20.51 -15.14 -15.88
N GLY A 206 19.28 -15.56 -15.59
CA GLY A 206 18.74 -16.84 -16.04
C GLY A 206 18.31 -16.85 -17.51
N ALA A 207 17.83 -15.72 -18.03
CA ALA A 207 17.42 -15.60 -19.42
C ALA A 207 18.66 -15.42 -20.34
N GLU A 208 19.63 -14.63 -19.93
CA GLU A 208 20.88 -14.43 -20.67
C GLU A 208 21.73 -15.71 -20.72
N ARG A 209 21.76 -16.51 -19.62
CA ARG A 209 22.46 -17.77 -19.61
C ARG A 209 21.86 -18.82 -20.55
N LYS A 210 20.50 -18.87 -20.61
CA LYS A 210 19.83 -19.78 -21.57
C LYS A 210 20.02 -19.39 -23.03
N VAL A 211 20.23 -18.13 -23.34
CA VAL A 211 20.53 -17.67 -24.72
C VAL A 211 22.00 -17.94 -25.06
N SER A 212 22.93 -17.80 -24.09
CA SER A 212 24.35 -18.11 -24.30
C SER A 212 24.65 -19.61 -24.45
N ASP A 213 23.88 -20.47 -23.76
CA ASP A 213 24.05 -21.94 -23.85
C ASP A 213 23.34 -22.54 -25.08
N ALA A 214 22.58 -21.74 -25.83
CA ALA A 214 21.86 -22.15 -27.05
C ALA A 214 22.50 -21.60 -28.35
N ALA A 215 23.59 -20.82 -28.25
CA ALA A 215 24.37 -20.28 -29.37
C ALA A 215 25.75 -20.95 -29.43
#